data_95d4d319e966c116a34b6afe10be6e8d
#
_entry.id   95d4d319e966c116a34b6afe10be6e8d
#
_cell.length_a   1.000
_cell.length_b   1.000
_cell.length_c   1.000
_cell.angle_alpha   90.00
_cell.angle_beta   90.00
_cell.angle_gamma   90.00
#
_symmetry.space_group_name_H-M   'P 1'
#
loop_
_entity.id
_entity.type
_entity.pdbx_description
1 polymer ?
#
loop_
_entity_poly.entity_id
_entity_poly.type
_entity_poly.pdbx_seq_one_letter_code
_entity_poly.pdbx_strand_id
1 'polypeptide(L)'
;MAETHTAVSSAATVGPAMPILRVASLDAALAYYTDRLGFTLHWRSGEVASVGRDRMSLMLVAGDQGQPGTWLWASASDVDQLWAEFTARGALLRHPPTNYPWGSRECQVTDPDGHVLRFGADLRAGEPMGEFRDGAGTRWAPTEDGGWRRVD
;
A
#
# COMPACT_ATOMS: atom_id res chain seq x y z
N MET A 1 16.35 2.11 -56.06
CA MET A 1 17.05 1.85 -54.77
C MET A 1 16.03 1.32 -53.78
N ALA A 2 16.17 0.08 -53.35
CA ALA A 2 15.29 -0.49 -52.34
C ALA A 2 15.73 0.08 -50.96
N GLU A 3 14.88 0.89 -50.36
CA GLU A 3 15.06 1.24 -48.96
C GLU A 3 14.87 -0.02 -48.10
N THR A 4 15.96 -0.49 -47.51
CA THR A 4 15.90 -1.56 -46.55
C THR A 4 15.23 -0.99 -45.30
N HIS A 5 13.92 -1.19 -45.20
CA HIS A 5 13.23 -1.00 -43.91
C HIS A 5 13.78 -2.07 -42.98
N THR A 6 14.73 -1.67 -42.13
CA THR A 6 15.11 -2.49 -40.97
C THR A 6 13.87 -2.52 -40.07
N ALA A 7 13.18 -3.65 -40.02
CA ALA A 7 12.10 -3.86 -39.08
C ALA A 7 12.67 -3.60 -37.68
N VAL A 8 12.25 -2.48 -37.08
CA VAL A 8 12.53 -2.22 -35.68
C VAL A 8 11.82 -3.33 -34.91
N SER A 9 12.59 -4.26 -34.30
CA SER A 9 11.99 -5.25 -33.42
C SER A 9 11.18 -4.52 -32.37
N SER A 10 9.94 -4.95 -32.14
CA SER A 10 9.10 -4.38 -31.09
C SER A 10 9.90 -4.34 -29.78
N ALA A 11 9.91 -3.18 -29.12
CA ALA A 11 10.59 -3.04 -27.85
C ALA A 11 10.03 -4.06 -26.84
N ALA A 12 10.91 -4.61 -25.99
CA ALA A 12 10.49 -5.47 -24.90
C ALA A 12 9.52 -4.70 -23.99
N THR A 13 8.51 -5.38 -23.50
CA THR A 13 7.54 -4.82 -22.55
C THR A 13 7.90 -5.21 -21.12
N VAL A 14 7.54 -4.37 -20.16
CA VAL A 14 7.71 -4.62 -18.72
C VAL A 14 6.33 -4.84 -18.10
N GLY A 15 6.19 -5.84 -17.26
CA GLY A 15 4.96 -6.14 -16.55
C GLY A 15 4.77 -5.32 -15.28
N PRO A 16 3.70 -5.60 -14.52
CA PRO A 16 3.47 -4.95 -13.23
C PRO A 16 4.62 -5.16 -12.26
N ALA A 17 4.97 -4.13 -11.52
CA ALA A 17 5.98 -4.25 -10.47
C ALA A 17 5.46 -5.10 -9.30
N MET A 18 6.33 -5.88 -8.70
CA MET A 18 6.07 -6.60 -7.46
C MET A 18 7.05 -6.11 -6.40
N PRO A 19 6.59 -5.36 -5.40
CA PRO A 19 7.44 -4.90 -4.31
C PRO A 19 8.01 -6.08 -3.52
N ILE A 20 9.27 -5.95 -3.10
CA ILE A 20 9.96 -6.93 -2.25
C ILE A 20 10.04 -6.37 -0.84
N LEU A 21 9.39 -7.03 0.10
CA LEU A 21 9.36 -6.64 1.49
C LEU A 21 10.25 -7.58 2.30
N ARG A 22 11.26 -7.02 2.96
CA ARG A 22 12.09 -7.79 3.89
C ARG A 22 11.29 -8.08 5.16
N VAL A 23 11.26 -9.34 5.59
CA VAL A 23 10.61 -9.81 6.81
C VAL A 23 11.59 -10.60 7.67
N ALA A 24 11.42 -10.56 8.98
CA ALA A 24 12.28 -11.28 9.91
C ALA A 24 12.02 -12.80 9.88
N SER A 25 10.74 -13.19 9.77
CA SER A 25 10.28 -14.57 9.69
C SER A 25 9.26 -14.71 8.57
N LEU A 26 9.57 -15.55 7.58
CA LEU A 26 8.64 -15.78 6.48
C LEU A 26 7.34 -16.44 6.95
N ASP A 27 7.42 -17.42 7.86
CA ASP A 27 6.24 -18.09 8.40
C ASP A 27 5.31 -17.11 9.14
N ALA A 28 5.89 -16.26 10.00
CA ALA A 28 5.12 -15.25 10.72
C ALA A 28 4.51 -14.20 9.77
N ALA A 29 5.25 -13.76 8.76
CA ALA A 29 4.76 -12.82 7.75
C ALA A 29 3.63 -13.43 6.92
N LEU A 30 3.78 -14.67 6.46
CA LEU A 30 2.72 -15.37 5.71
C LEU A 30 1.44 -15.52 6.54
N ALA A 31 1.55 -15.93 7.81
CA ALA A 31 0.40 -16.02 8.71
C ALA A 31 -0.30 -14.65 8.85
N TYR A 32 0.46 -13.59 9.04
CA TYR A 32 -0.10 -12.25 9.18
C TYR A 32 -0.81 -11.77 7.90
N TYR A 33 -0.17 -11.87 6.75
CA TYR A 33 -0.75 -11.42 5.49
C TYR A 33 -1.99 -12.23 5.10
N THR A 34 -2.01 -13.53 5.34
CA THR A 34 -3.17 -14.37 5.03
C THR A 34 -4.30 -14.20 6.04
N ASP A 35 -4.00 -14.25 7.33
CA ASP A 35 -5.04 -14.29 8.38
C ASP A 35 -5.54 -12.88 8.75
N ARG A 36 -4.65 -11.89 8.79
CA ARG A 36 -4.97 -10.53 9.24
C ARG A 36 -5.27 -9.56 8.11
N LEU A 37 -4.62 -9.71 6.95
CA LEU A 37 -4.80 -8.81 5.82
C LEU A 37 -5.63 -9.43 4.68
N GLY A 38 -5.97 -10.71 4.76
CA GLY A 38 -6.80 -11.38 3.76
C GLY A 38 -6.11 -11.64 2.43
N PHE A 39 -4.78 -11.71 2.42
CA PHE A 39 -4.02 -12.11 1.23
C PHE A 39 -4.06 -13.61 1.02
N THR A 40 -3.77 -14.02 -0.19
CA THR A 40 -3.62 -15.43 -0.59
C THR A 40 -2.15 -15.72 -0.89
N LEU A 41 -1.65 -16.85 -0.41
CA LEU A 41 -0.34 -17.35 -0.80
C LEU A 41 -0.38 -17.82 -2.25
N HIS A 42 0.44 -17.22 -3.11
CA HIS A 42 0.55 -17.61 -4.52
C HIS A 42 1.58 -18.74 -4.70
N TRP A 43 2.77 -18.54 -4.13
CA TRP A 43 3.84 -19.55 -4.14
C TRP A 43 4.85 -19.27 -3.03
N ARG A 44 5.59 -20.30 -2.66
CA ARG A 44 6.72 -20.23 -1.73
C ARG A 44 7.88 -21.05 -2.28
N SER A 45 9.09 -20.53 -2.14
CA SER A 45 10.35 -21.23 -2.42
C SER A 45 11.39 -20.83 -1.39
N GLY A 46 11.74 -21.74 -0.50
CA GLY A 46 12.66 -21.46 0.60
C GLY A 46 12.18 -20.31 1.48
N GLU A 47 13.00 -19.27 1.58
CA GLU A 47 12.77 -18.08 2.39
C GLU A 47 12.11 -16.93 1.60
N VAL A 48 11.52 -17.22 0.45
CA VAL A 48 10.83 -16.27 -0.41
C VAL A 48 9.41 -16.77 -0.69
N ALA A 49 8.44 -15.87 -0.65
CA ALA A 49 7.06 -16.17 -1.01
C ALA A 49 6.40 -14.99 -1.71
N SER A 50 5.40 -15.28 -2.55
CA SER A 50 4.52 -14.26 -3.10
C SER A 50 3.14 -14.41 -2.51
N VAL A 51 2.57 -13.29 -2.09
CA VAL A 51 1.20 -13.17 -1.61
C VAL A 51 0.47 -12.12 -2.42
N GLY A 52 -0.83 -12.26 -2.56
CA GLY A 52 -1.63 -11.29 -3.28
C GLY A 52 -3.05 -11.18 -2.75
N ARG A 53 -3.66 -10.04 -3.04
CA ARG A 53 -5.08 -9.79 -2.80
C ARG A 53 -5.61 -8.99 -3.98
N ASP A 54 -6.63 -9.50 -4.65
CA ASP A 54 -7.18 -8.94 -5.88
C ASP A 54 -6.06 -8.69 -6.92
N ARG A 55 -5.78 -7.45 -7.26
CA ARG A 55 -4.73 -7.08 -8.22
C ARG A 55 -3.39 -6.73 -7.60
N MET A 56 -3.29 -6.75 -6.29
CA MET A 56 -2.07 -6.46 -5.55
C MET A 56 -1.27 -7.73 -5.33
N SER A 57 0.02 -7.69 -5.63
CA SER A 57 0.96 -8.77 -5.36
C SER A 57 2.21 -8.24 -4.68
N LEU A 58 2.69 -8.97 -3.69
CA LEU A 58 3.89 -8.66 -2.91
C LEU A 58 4.79 -9.89 -2.87
N MET A 59 6.10 -9.64 -2.76
CA MET A 59 7.08 -10.67 -2.44
C MET A 59 7.57 -10.45 -1.02
N LEU A 60 7.50 -11.48 -0.19
CA LEU A 60 8.00 -11.48 1.19
C LEU A 60 9.31 -12.28 1.21
N VAL A 61 10.37 -11.69 1.75
CA VAL A 61 11.70 -12.30 1.72
C VAL A 61 12.33 -12.23 3.11
N ALA A 62 12.62 -13.40 3.68
CA ALA A 62 13.41 -13.51 4.90
C ALA A 62 14.89 -13.63 4.51
N GLY A 63 15.56 -12.50 4.30
CA GLY A 63 16.93 -12.46 3.82
C GLY A 63 17.43 -11.02 3.70
N ASP A 64 18.26 -10.76 2.72
CA ASP A 64 18.94 -9.49 2.51
C ASP A 64 18.32 -8.61 1.41
N GLN A 65 17.24 -9.06 0.77
CA GLN A 65 16.55 -8.29 -0.26
C GLN A 65 15.51 -7.36 0.35
N GLY A 66 15.36 -6.19 -0.23
CA GLY A 66 14.46 -5.16 0.26
C GLY A 66 14.99 -4.44 1.49
N GLN A 67 14.18 -3.57 2.06
CA GLN A 67 14.48 -2.80 3.25
C GLN A 67 13.38 -2.94 4.31
N PRO A 68 13.68 -2.82 5.60
CA PRO A 68 12.66 -2.69 6.64
C PRO A 68 11.89 -1.37 6.48
N GLY A 69 10.61 -1.35 6.87
CA GLY A 69 9.84 -0.11 6.93
C GLY A 69 9.43 0.47 5.58
N THR A 70 9.22 -0.36 4.58
CA THR A 70 8.74 0.06 3.24
C THR A 70 7.30 0.55 3.31
N TRP A 71 7.01 1.63 2.56
CA TRP A 71 5.67 2.14 2.37
C TRP A 71 5.13 1.76 0.99
N LEU A 72 3.89 1.29 0.97
CA LEU A 72 3.16 0.93 -0.24
C LEU A 72 1.84 1.69 -0.30
N TRP A 73 1.45 2.09 -1.49
CA TRP A 73 0.11 2.62 -1.75
C TRP A 73 -0.60 1.74 -2.78
N ALA A 74 -1.85 1.42 -2.48
CA ALA A 74 -2.72 0.70 -3.41
C ALA A 74 -4.11 1.33 -3.42
N SER A 75 -4.76 1.33 -4.58
CA SER A 75 -6.16 1.72 -4.66
C SER A 75 -7.06 0.65 -4.06
N ALA A 76 -8.16 1.09 -3.47
CA ALA A 76 -9.23 0.24 -2.99
C ALA A 76 -10.58 0.81 -3.44
N SER A 77 -11.56 -0.04 -3.61
CA SER A 77 -12.91 0.40 -3.97
C SER A 77 -13.62 1.10 -2.82
N ASP A 78 -13.35 0.67 -1.59
CA ASP A 78 -13.97 1.19 -0.37
C ASP A 78 -13.03 0.99 0.82
N VAL A 79 -12.38 2.05 1.27
CA VAL A 79 -11.44 1.98 2.40
C VAL A 79 -12.12 1.85 3.75
N ASP A 80 -13.37 2.28 3.90
CA ASP A 80 -14.13 2.11 5.13
C ASP A 80 -14.51 0.64 5.34
N GLN A 81 -14.95 -0.03 4.29
CA GLN A 81 -15.23 -1.47 4.32
C GLN A 81 -13.94 -2.28 4.57
N LEU A 82 -12.85 -1.90 3.92
CA LEU A 82 -11.55 -2.53 4.10
C LEU A 82 -11.04 -2.36 5.53
N TRP A 83 -11.19 -1.18 6.11
CA TRP A 83 -10.84 -0.90 7.50
C TRP A 83 -11.65 -1.73 8.49
N ALA A 84 -12.95 -1.88 8.26
CA ALA A 84 -13.81 -2.72 9.08
C ALA A 84 -13.36 -4.19 9.02
N GLU A 85 -13.00 -4.70 7.85
CA GLU A 85 -12.46 -6.05 7.69
C GLU A 85 -11.13 -6.22 8.43
N PHE A 86 -10.18 -5.30 8.27
CA PHE A 86 -8.89 -5.35 8.98
C PHE A 86 -9.06 -5.28 10.49
N THR A 87 -10.00 -4.47 10.96
CA THR A 87 -10.32 -4.40 12.40
C THR A 87 -10.86 -5.73 12.90
N ALA A 88 -11.79 -6.34 12.18
CA ALA A 88 -12.36 -7.64 12.55
C ALA A 88 -11.32 -8.78 12.52
N ARG A 89 -10.37 -8.72 11.61
CA ARG A 89 -9.26 -9.69 11.50
C ARG A 89 -8.15 -9.47 12.54
N GLY A 90 -8.16 -8.37 13.28
CA GLY A 90 -7.13 -8.03 14.26
C GLY A 90 -5.81 -7.59 13.64
N ALA A 91 -5.85 -6.93 12.49
CA ALA A 91 -4.67 -6.33 11.86
C ALA A 91 -4.10 -5.19 12.71
N LEU A 92 -2.83 -4.86 12.48
CA LEU A 92 -2.15 -3.74 13.12
C LEU A 92 -2.61 -2.44 12.45
N LEU A 93 -3.57 -1.78 13.06
CA LEU A 93 -4.17 -0.54 12.56
C LEU A 93 -3.26 0.64 12.83
N ARG A 94 -3.02 1.48 11.80
CA ARG A 94 -2.16 2.65 11.91
C ARG A 94 -2.93 3.96 11.85
N HIS A 95 -3.78 4.14 10.84
CA HIS A 95 -4.53 5.37 10.64
C HIS A 95 -5.89 5.06 10.02
N PRO A 96 -7.00 5.53 10.62
CA PRO A 96 -8.35 5.24 10.13
C PRO A 96 -8.65 5.97 8.83
N PRO A 97 -9.70 5.54 8.09
CA PRO A 97 -10.13 6.21 6.88
C PRO A 97 -10.35 7.70 7.08
N THR A 98 -9.68 8.51 6.27
CA THR A 98 -9.68 9.97 6.37
C THR A 98 -9.65 10.58 4.98
N ASN A 99 -10.49 11.58 4.73
CA ASN A 99 -10.42 12.39 3.52
C ASN A 99 -9.20 13.32 3.56
N TYR A 100 -8.39 13.30 2.51
CA TYR A 100 -7.19 14.13 2.41
C TYR A 100 -7.27 15.15 1.27
N PRO A 101 -6.54 16.28 1.37
CA PRO A 101 -6.62 17.38 0.41
C PRO A 101 -6.15 17.03 -0.99
N TRP A 102 -5.39 15.95 -1.15
CA TRP A 102 -4.97 15.47 -2.47
C TRP A 102 -6.05 14.64 -3.20
N GLY A 103 -7.30 14.65 -2.69
CA GLY A 103 -8.44 14.07 -3.37
C GLY A 103 -8.65 12.56 -3.13
N SER A 104 -8.05 12.02 -2.08
CA SER A 104 -8.15 10.61 -1.75
C SER A 104 -8.60 10.41 -0.30
N ARG A 105 -9.48 9.43 -0.08
CA ARG A 105 -9.79 8.91 1.24
C ARG A 105 -8.90 7.71 1.51
N GLU A 106 -8.10 7.77 2.55
CA GLU A 106 -7.07 6.77 2.79
C GLU A 106 -7.10 6.23 4.22
N CYS A 107 -6.70 4.97 4.35
CA CYS A 107 -6.38 4.33 5.63
C CYS A 107 -5.00 3.68 5.56
N GLN A 108 -4.43 3.37 6.73
CA GLN A 108 -3.12 2.76 6.83
C GLN A 108 -3.14 1.61 7.83
N VAL A 109 -2.52 0.51 7.44
CA VAL A 109 -2.22 -0.62 8.30
C VAL A 109 -0.73 -0.93 8.23
N THR A 110 -0.20 -1.60 9.23
CA THR A 110 1.19 -2.04 9.25
C THR A 110 1.27 -3.56 9.33
N ASP A 111 2.44 -4.09 9.02
CA ASP A 111 2.78 -5.47 9.31
C ASP A 111 3.75 -5.55 10.51
N PRO A 112 4.06 -6.77 11.04
CA PRO A 112 4.98 -6.92 12.17
C PRO A 112 6.42 -6.46 11.90
N ASP A 113 6.82 -6.31 10.64
CA ASP A 113 8.15 -5.86 10.22
C ASP A 113 8.21 -4.34 9.98
N GLY A 114 7.13 -3.62 10.29
CA GLY A 114 7.06 -2.16 10.17
C GLY A 114 6.78 -1.65 8.76
N HIS A 115 6.44 -2.51 7.81
CA HIS A 115 5.96 -2.07 6.51
C HIS A 115 4.58 -1.43 6.64
N VAL A 116 4.35 -0.35 5.92
CA VAL A 116 3.08 0.40 5.94
C VAL A 116 2.36 0.21 4.62
N LEU A 117 1.13 -0.28 4.70
CA LEU A 117 0.23 -0.37 3.56
C LEU A 117 -0.80 0.75 3.65
N ARG A 118 -0.76 1.66 2.69
CA ARG A 118 -1.72 2.74 2.49
C ARG A 118 -2.72 2.34 1.43
N PHE A 119 -4.00 2.43 1.75
CA PHE A 119 -5.07 2.16 0.79
C PHE A 119 -5.85 3.44 0.55
N GLY A 120 -6.14 3.74 -0.72
CA GLY A 120 -6.83 4.94 -1.14
C GLY A 120 -8.03 4.65 -2.03
N ALA A 121 -9.09 5.42 -1.82
CA ALA A 121 -10.31 5.41 -2.58
C ALA A 121 -10.76 6.86 -2.84
N ASP A 122 -11.88 7.03 -3.56
CA ASP A 122 -12.49 8.34 -3.74
C ASP A 122 -12.88 8.98 -2.41
N LEU A 123 -12.90 10.30 -2.36
CA LEU A 123 -13.37 11.04 -1.20
C LEU A 123 -14.79 10.63 -0.84
N ARG A 124 -15.05 10.51 0.46
CA ARG A 124 -16.40 10.32 0.97
C ARG A 124 -17.12 11.66 1.06
N ALA A 125 -18.23 11.80 0.32
CA ALA A 125 -19.02 13.02 0.33
C ALA A 125 -19.60 13.30 1.73
N GLY A 126 -19.58 14.57 2.13
CA GLY A 126 -20.11 15.01 3.41
C GLY A 126 -19.14 14.85 4.59
N GLU A 127 -17.98 14.26 4.39
CA GLU A 127 -16.93 14.19 5.41
C GLU A 127 -15.91 15.30 5.23
N PRO A 128 -15.48 15.98 6.32
CA PRO A 128 -14.46 17.00 6.25
C PRO A 128 -13.09 16.39 5.92
N MET A 129 -12.17 17.22 5.43
CA MET A 129 -10.77 16.85 5.31
C MET A 129 -10.15 16.65 6.69
N GLY A 130 -9.35 15.61 6.83
CA GLY A 130 -8.64 15.32 8.06
C GLY A 130 -7.28 16.00 8.16
N GLU A 131 -6.66 15.88 9.32
CA GLU A 131 -5.29 16.33 9.55
C GLU A 131 -4.30 15.45 8.81
N PHE A 132 -3.19 16.04 8.36
CA PHE A 132 -2.09 15.30 7.78
C PHE A 132 -0.72 15.85 8.24
N ARG A 133 0.34 15.07 8.02
CA ARG A 133 1.71 15.53 8.17
C ARG A 133 2.37 15.64 6.80
N ASP A 134 3.06 16.74 6.57
CA ASP A 134 3.87 16.92 5.37
C ASP A 134 5.21 16.17 5.46
N GLY A 135 6.00 16.25 4.40
CA GLY A 135 7.31 15.60 4.34
C GLY A 135 8.34 16.11 5.36
N ALA A 136 8.11 17.28 5.96
CA ALA A 136 8.93 17.83 7.04
C ALA A 136 8.39 17.44 8.44
N GLY A 137 7.30 16.68 8.50
CA GLY A 137 6.66 16.25 9.74
C GLY A 137 5.72 17.29 10.37
N THR A 138 5.50 18.43 9.71
CA THR A 138 4.57 19.45 10.18
C THR A 138 3.13 18.96 10.09
N ARG A 139 2.37 19.12 11.16
CA ARG A 139 0.93 18.82 11.16
C ARG A 139 0.14 19.97 10.56
N TRP A 140 -0.81 19.62 9.73
CA TRP A 140 -1.75 20.53 9.08
C TRP A 140 -3.18 20.09 9.36
N ALA A 141 -4.02 21.03 9.73
CA ALA A 141 -5.45 20.81 9.91
C ALA A 141 -6.26 21.68 8.93
N PRO A 142 -7.40 21.21 8.46
CA PRO A 142 -8.25 22.02 7.59
C PRO A 142 -8.84 23.22 8.35
N THR A 143 -9.07 24.31 7.62
CA THR A 143 -9.78 25.50 8.10
C THR A 143 -11.19 25.55 7.53
N GLU A 144 -12.09 26.30 8.17
CA GLU A 144 -13.50 26.40 7.74
C GLU A 144 -13.68 27.01 6.35
N ASP A 145 -12.72 27.84 5.93
CA ASP A 145 -12.70 28.46 4.60
C ASP A 145 -12.10 27.59 3.49
N GLY A 146 -11.79 26.32 3.82
CA GLY A 146 -11.22 25.36 2.88
C GLY A 146 -9.69 25.45 2.72
N GLY A 147 -9.01 26.22 3.57
CA GLY A 147 -7.56 26.28 3.63
C GLY A 147 -6.98 25.29 4.62
N TRP A 148 -5.70 25.50 4.94
CA TRP A 148 -4.92 24.67 5.88
C TRP A 148 -4.21 25.54 6.88
N ARG A 149 -4.24 25.14 8.14
CA ARG A 149 -3.46 25.78 9.20
C ARG A 149 -2.48 24.79 9.81
N ARG A 150 -1.32 25.28 10.18
CA ARG A 150 -0.34 24.50 10.92
C ARG A 150 -0.89 24.23 12.34
N VAL A 151 -0.70 22.98 12.78
CA VAL A 151 -1.07 22.53 14.13
C VAL A 151 0.21 22.02 14.79
N ASP A 152 0.67 22.66 15.80
CA ASP A 152 1.87 22.23 16.54
C ASP A 152 1.52 21.30 17.69
#